data_c2329934d41b789fd63c309faa09ff36
#
_entry.id   c2329934d41b789fd63c309faa09ff36
#
_cell.length_a   1.000
_cell.length_b   1.000
_cell.length_c   1.000
_cell.angle_alpha   90.00
_cell.angle_beta   90.00
_cell.angle_gamma   90.00
#
_symmetry.space_group_name_H-M   'P 1'
#
loop_
_entity.id
_entity.type
_entity.pdbx_description
1 polymer ?
#
loop_
_entity_poly.entity_id
_entity_poly.type
_entity_poly.pdbx_seq_one_letter_code
_entity_poly.pdbx_strand_id
1 'polypeptide(L)'
;MIQIDKKLINDLFDKAVVSDRKRMNYDLRTSSNDGSQRMLNALLPGSIVPIHRHPKSNENVLLLCGKLVEVIYNAEGNEIERIHLEPSVGNFGCVIPAGSWHTVEILEPSVIYEAKDGKYGEDGSETLDEYKAKLSQDTSKASFSNSLGDLKKNIEYLIGMERQSGSMDVISPIYVSRMLNVPLEGVEKCMKEMGL
;
A
#
# COMPACT_ATOMS: atom_id res chain seq x y z
N MET A 1 9.15 32.52 -12.00
CA MET A 1 7.84 32.31 -11.33
C MET A 1 7.03 31.39 -12.23
N ILE A 2 6.42 30.33 -11.68
CA ILE A 2 5.53 29.42 -12.41
C ILE A 2 4.11 29.79 -12.01
N GLN A 3 3.23 29.96 -12.98
CA GLN A 3 1.79 30.18 -12.75
C GLN A 3 1.06 28.92 -13.14
N ILE A 4 0.21 28.43 -12.26
CA ILE A 4 -0.69 27.31 -12.54
C ILE A 4 -1.95 27.90 -13.16
N ASP A 5 -1.99 27.96 -14.48
CA ASP A 5 -3.05 28.57 -15.28
C ASP A 5 -3.61 27.59 -16.33
N LYS A 6 -4.62 28.03 -17.07
CA LYS A 6 -5.24 27.22 -18.13
C LYS A 6 -4.24 26.76 -19.19
N LYS A 7 -3.20 27.59 -19.48
CA LYS A 7 -2.21 27.22 -20.48
C LYS A 7 -1.41 26.01 -20.01
N LEU A 8 -0.88 26.04 -18.77
CA LEU A 8 -0.15 24.92 -18.20
C LEU A 8 -1.02 23.65 -18.12
N ILE A 9 -2.27 23.79 -17.71
CA ILE A 9 -3.22 22.67 -17.64
C ILE A 9 -3.44 22.04 -19.01
N ASN A 10 -3.68 22.85 -20.04
CA ASN A 10 -3.87 22.37 -21.41
C ASN A 10 -2.59 21.70 -21.95
N ASP A 11 -1.41 22.30 -21.74
CA ASP A 11 -0.12 21.72 -22.15
C ASP A 11 0.11 20.34 -21.49
N LEU A 12 -0.42 20.12 -20.27
CA LEU A 12 -0.34 18.81 -19.59
C LEU A 12 -1.34 17.80 -20.18
N PHE A 13 -2.56 18.24 -20.51
CA PHE A 13 -3.53 17.37 -21.18
C PHE A 13 -3.05 16.93 -22.57
N ASP A 14 -2.49 17.85 -23.35
CA ASP A 14 -1.94 17.53 -24.68
C ASP A 14 -0.86 16.44 -24.58
N LYS A 15 0.00 16.52 -23.58
CA LYS A 15 1.02 15.49 -23.30
C LYS A 15 0.42 14.18 -22.77
N ALA A 16 -0.62 14.27 -21.96
CA ALA A 16 -1.31 13.08 -21.43
C ALA A 16 -2.01 12.30 -22.53
N VAL A 17 -2.59 12.98 -23.53
CA VAL A 17 -3.29 12.36 -24.67
C VAL A 17 -2.36 11.46 -25.48
N VAL A 18 -1.11 11.86 -25.68
CA VAL A 18 -0.12 11.09 -26.45
C VAL A 18 0.70 10.11 -25.59
N SER A 19 0.46 10.10 -24.30
CA SER A 19 1.08 9.15 -23.37
C SER A 19 0.35 7.81 -23.35
N ASP A 20 1.08 6.70 -23.47
CA ASP A 20 0.50 5.33 -23.35
C ASP A 20 -0.23 5.13 -22.01
N ARG A 21 0.21 5.83 -20.97
CA ARG A 21 -0.41 5.77 -19.63
C ARG A 21 -1.60 6.71 -19.48
N LYS A 22 -1.93 7.52 -20.49
CA LYS A 22 -2.99 8.54 -20.48
C LYS A 22 -2.86 9.52 -19.30
N ARG A 23 -1.62 9.81 -18.90
CA ARG A 23 -1.32 10.74 -17.82
C ARG A 23 0.03 11.44 -18.02
N MET A 24 0.14 12.64 -17.45
CA MET A 24 1.37 13.43 -17.46
C MET A 24 1.51 14.17 -16.13
N ASN A 25 2.69 14.10 -15.54
CA ASN A 25 3.01 14.86 -14.34
C ASN A 25 3.86 16.11 -14.65
N TYR A 26 3.75 17.10 -13.79
CA TYR A 26 4.59 18.29 -13.78
C TYR A 26 5.17 18.47 -12.37
N ASP A 27 6.48 18.35 -12.25
CA ASP A 27 7.20 18.42 -10.98
C ASP A 27 7.32 19.90 -10.52
N LEU A 28 6.85 20.18 -9.32
CA LEU A 28 6.91 21.50 -8.70
C LEU A 28 7.98 21.59 -7.60
N ARG A 29 8.79 20.54 -7.42
CA ARG A 29 9.89 20.56 -6.46
C ARG A 29 10.95 21.56 -6.89
N THR A 30 11.69 22.09 -5.91
CA THR A 30 12.83 22.96 -6.15
C THR A 30 14.02 22.18 -6.73
N SER A 31 14.18 20.94 -6.27
CA SER A 31 15.21 20.02 -6.74
C SER A 31 14.79 18.55 -6.57
N SER A 32 15.53 17.64 -7.20
CA SER A 32 15.34 16.19 -7.01
C SER A 32 15.67 15.71 -5.58
N ASN A 33 16.35 16.54 -4.79
CA ASN A 33 16.72 16.24 -3.41
C ASN A 33 15.70 16.76 -2.37
N ASP A 34 14.62 17.39 -2.81
CA ASP A 34 13.60 17.88 -1.90
C ASP A 34 13.03 16.73 -1.06
N GLY A 35 12.93 16.96 0.24
CA GLY A 35 12.34 16.02 1.21
C GLY A 35 10.81 15.99 1.20
N SER A 36 10.19 16.60 0.20
CA SER A 36 8.74 16.57 -0.03
C SER A 36 8.45 16.49 -1.52
N GLN A 37 7.35 15.86 -1.88
CA GLN A 37 6.87 15.76 -3.26
C GLN A 37 5.75 16.77 -3.47
N ARG A 38 5.77 17.47 -4.58
CA ARG A 38 4.77 18.43 -5.01
C ARG A 38 4.67 18.36 -6.51
N MET A 39 3.53 17.97 -7.02
CA MET A 39 3.35 17.81 -8.46
C MET A 39 1.93 18.10 -8.92
N LEU A 40 1.80 18.44 -10.18
CA LEU A 40 0.53 18.35 -10.89
C LEU A 40 0.49 17.03 -11.66
N ASN A 41 -0.64 16.36 -11.62
CA ASN A 41 -0.90 15.18 -12.42
C ASN A 41 -2.13 15.43 -13.31
N ALA A 42 -1.92 15.50 -14.62
CA ALA A 42 -3.00 15.44 -15.60
C ALA A 42 -3.34 13.97 -15.87
N LEU A 43 -4.60 13.63 -15.69
CA LEU A 43 -5.15 12.28 -15.74
C LEU A 43 -6.33 12.26 -16.70
N LEU A 44 -6.35 11.32 -17.64
CA LEU A 44 -7.46 11.13 -18.59
C LEU A 44 -8.26 9.87 -18.23
N PRO A 45 -9.54 9.80 -18.61
CA PRO A 45 -10.30 8.56 -18.48
C PRO A 45 -9.57 7.38 -19.12
N GLY A 46 -9.48 6.28 -18.38
CA GLY A 46 -8.71 5.11 -18.75
C GLY A 46 -7.23 5.16 -18.38
N SER A 47 -6.76 6.18 -17.62
CA SER A 47 -5.49 6.10 -16.90
C SER A 47 -5.55 4.98 -15.89
N ILE A 48 -4.47 4.19 -15.80
CA ILE A 48 -4.34 3.13 -14.80
C ILE A 48 -3.34 3.60 -13.75
N VAL A 49 -3.83 3.78 -12.53
CA VAL A 49 -3.02 4.01 -11.34
C VAL A 49 -3.11 2.74 -10.49
N PRO A 50 -2.02 2.00 -10.27
CA PRO A 50 -2.06 0.81 -9.41
C PRO A 50 -2.55 1.16 -8.00
N ILE A 51 -3.21 0.22 -7.32
CA ILE A 51 -3.48 0.38 -5.89
C ILE A 51 -2.15 0.44 -5.17
N HIS A 52 -1.91 1.52 -4.43
CA HIS A 52 -0.64 1.78 -3.75
C HIS A 52 -0.86 2.46 -2.41
N ARG A 53 0.20 2.59 -1.64
CA ARG A 53 0.20 3.34 -0.38
C ARG A 53 1.51 4.08 -0.16
N HIS A 54 1.45 5.08 0.71
CA HIS A 54 2.59 5.83 1.22
C HIS A 54 2.71 5.56 2.73
N PRO A 55 3.57 4.61 3.16
CA PRO A 55 3.57 4.16 4.55
C PRO A 55 3.95 5.21 5.58
N LYS A 56 4.69 6.25 5.16
CA LYS A 56 5.34 7.20 6.07
C LYS A 56 4.74 8.60 6.08
N SER A 57 3.87 8.91 5.12
CA SER A 57 3.32 10.26 4.98
C SER A 57 1.87 10.24 4.51
N ASN A 58 1.12 11.25 4.93
CA ASN A 58 -0.17 11.52 4.33
C ASN A 58 0.04 12.06 2.91
N GLU A 59 -0.91 11.79 2.03
CA GLU A 59 -0.98 12.41 0.72
C GLU A 59 -2.12 13.42 0.68
N ASN A 60 -1.82 14.64 0.23
CA ASN A 60 -2.79 15.68 0.04
C ASN A 60 -3.13 15.76 -1.44
N VAL A 61 -4.39 15.57 -1.78
CA VAL A 61 -4.90 15.64 -3.15
C VAL A 61 -5.88 16.80 -3.25
N LEU A 62 -5.60 17.76 -4.15
CA LEU A 62 -6.52 18.82 -4.52
C LEU A 62 -6.85 18.72 -6.00
N LEU A 63 -8.11 18.62 -6.34
CA LEU A 63 -8.58 18.59 -7.72
C LEU A 63 -8.74 20.02 -8.25
N LEU A 64 -7.92 20.39 -9.24
CA LEU A 64 -7.96 21.73 -9.85
C LEU A 64 -9.05 21.84 -10.92
N CYS A 65 -9.31 20.77 -11.64
CA CYS A 65 -10.40 20.68 -12.62
C CYS A 65 -10.73 19.22 -12.94
N GLY A 66 -11.93 18.99 -13.51
CA GLY A 66 -12.40 17.66 -13.87
C GLY A 66 -13.22 17.00 -12.77
N LYS A 67 -13.28 15.65 -12.83
CA LYS A 67 -14.04 14.83 -11.90
C LYS A 67 -13.37 13.48 -11.75
N LEU A 68 -13.17 13.06 -10.51
CA LEU A 68 -12.54 11.78 -10.19
C LEU A 68 -13.04 11.22 -8.84
N VAL A 69 -12.68 9.98 -8.56
CA VAL A 69 -12.98 9.31 -7.30
C VAL A 69 -11.69 8.73 -6.74
N GLU A 70 -11.31 9.13 -5.53
CA GLU A 70 -10.31 8.40 -4.75
C GLU A 70 -10.96 7.18 -4.12
N VAL A 71 -10.39 6.01 -4.37
CA VAL A 71 -10.91 4.73 -3.90
C VAL A 71 -9.93 4.14 -2.89
N ILE A 72 -10.42 3.88 -1.69
CA ILE A 72 -9.63 3.35 -0.57
C ILE A 72 -9.89 1.84 -0.43
N TYR A 73 -8.82 1.09 -0.17
CA TYR A 73 -8.84 -0.37 -0.06
C TYR A 73 -8.27 -0.85 1.26
N ASN A 74 -8.69 -2.04 1.68
CA ASN A 74 -7.99 -2.76 2.74
C ASN A 74 -6.79 -3.56 2.18
N ALA A 75 -6.02 -4.21 3.06
CA ALA A 75 -4.83 -4.97 2.66
C ALA A 75 -5.15 -6.22 1.80
N GLU A 76 -6.37 -6.72 1.87
CA GLU A 76 -6.87 -7.84 1.06
C GLU A 76 -7.19 -7.39 -0.38
N GLY A 77 -7.34 -6.06 -0.60
CA GLY A 77 -7.70 -5.46 -1.87
C GLY A 77 -9.21 -5.30 -2.06
N ASN A 78 -9.98 -5.33 -0.97
CA ASN A 78 -11.40 -5.01 -1.01
C ASN A 78 -11.57 -3.49 -0.84
N GLU A 79 -12.42 -2.90 -1.66
CA GLU A 79 -12.81 -1.50 -1.55
C GLU A 79 -13.56 -1.27 -0.23
N ILE A 80 -13.19 -0.19 0.49
CA ILE A 80 -13.80 0.18 1.78
C ILE A 80 -14.40 1.59 1.78
N GLU A 81 -13.95 2.47 0.87
CA GLU A 81 -14.44 3.85 0.81
C GLU A 81 -14.24 4.45 -0.59
N ARG A 82 -15.14 5.36 -1.00
CA ARG A 82 -15.06 6.16 -2.23
C ARG A 82 -15.24 7.63 -1.91
N ILE A 83 -14.27 8.46 -2.31
CA ILE A 83 -14.27 9.90 -2.09
C ILE A 83 -14.42 10.58 -3.45
N HIS A 84 -15.59 11.15 -3.70
CA HIS A 84 -15.88 11.84 -4.96
C HIS A 84 -15.34 13.27 -4.92
N LEU A 85 -14.46 13.61 -5.86
CA LEU A 85 -13.91 14.95 -6.03
C LEU A 85 -14.47 15.58 -7.30
N GLU A 86 -15.08 16.75 -7.12
CA GLU A 86 -15.69 17.54 -8.18
C GLU A 86 -15.79 19.02 -7.72
N PRO A 87 -14.85 19.89 -8.13
CA PRO A 87 -14.81 21.27 -7.68
C PRO A 87 -16.07 22.08 -8.00
N SER A 88 -16.78 21.72 -9.08
CA SER A 88 -18.01 22.40 -9.49
C SER A 88 -19.15 22.28 -8.48
N VAL A 89 -19.10 21.26 -7.60
CA VAL A 89 -20.09 21.04 -6.53
C VAL A 89 -19.51 21.24 -5.13
N GLY A 90 -18.26 21.74 -5.02
CA GLY A 90 -17.64 22.07 -3.75
C GLY A 90 -16.77 20.99 -3.14
N ASN A 91 -16.52 19.86 -3.83
CA ASN A 91 -15.66 18.77 -3.39
C ASN A 91 -14.27 18.94 -3.99
N PHE A 92 -13.39 19.66 -3.31
CA PHE A 92 -12.13 20.11 -3.88
C PHE A 92 -10.96 19.14 -3.72
N GLY A 93 -10.99 18.25 -2.71
CA GLY A 93 -9.86 17.40 -2.43
C GLY A 93 -10.04 16.55 -1.18
N CYS A 94 -9.01 15.76 -0.88
CA CYS A 94 -8.96 14.93 0.33
C CYS A 94 -7.54 14.81 0.85
N VAL A 95 -7.41 14.30 2.07
CA VAL A 95 -6.15 13.88 2.66
C VAL A 95 -6.22 12.38 2.86
N ILE A 96 -5.33 11.64 2.21
CA ILE A 96 -5.21 10.19 2.33
C ILE A 96 -4.21 9.90 3.45
N PRO A 97 -4.62 9.24 4.55
CA PRO A 97 -3.73 8.96 5.68
C PRO A 97 -2.57 8.03 5.28
N ALA A 98 -1.43 8.20 5.95
CA ALA A 98 -0.28 7.32 5.80
C ALA A 98 -0.67 5.85 5.95
N GLY A 99 -0.18 5.01 5.05
CA GLY A 99 -0.43 3.57 5.03
C GLY A 99 -1.75 3.13 4.39
N SER A 100 -2.64 4.07 4.01
CA SER A 100 -3.90 3.74 3.35
C SER A 100 -3.65 3.27 1.91
N TRP A 101 -4.17 2.08 1.57
CA TRP A 101 -4.19 1.60 0.19
C TRP A 101 -5.21 2.37 -0.62
N HIS A 102 -4.81 2.93 -1.74
CA HIS A 102 -5.69 3.74 -2.57
C HIS A 102 -5.32 3.71 -4.05
N THR A 103 -6.27 4.13 -4.85
CA THR A 103 -6.12 4.44 -6.27
C THR A 103 -7.12 5.51 -6.67
N VAL A 104 -7.04 5.99 -7.91
CA VAL A 104 -7.93 7.00 -8.45
C VAL A 104 -8.65 6.49 -9.69
N GLU A 105 -9.97 6.70 -9.73
CA GLU A 105 -10.81 6.50 -10.92
C GLU A 105 -11.11 7.84 -11.56
N ILE A 106 -10.74 8.01 -12.83
CA ILE A 106 -10.90 9.26 -13.55
C ILE A 106 -12.20 9.23 -14.36
N LEU A 107 -13.17 10.06 -13.97
CA LEU A 107 -14.48 10.16 -14.63
C LEU A 107 -14.47 11.18 -15.78
N GLU A 108 -13.73 12.27 -15.62
CA GLU A 108 -13.52 13.32 -16.63
C GLU A 108 -12.04 13.69 -16.67
N PRO A 109 -11.51 14.28 -17.77
CA PRO A 109 -10.15 14.80 -17.79
C PRO A 109 -9.89 15.69 -16.59
N SER A 110 -8.91 15.32 -15.78
CA SER A 110 -8.68 15.88 -14.44
C SER A 110 -7.25 16.32 -14.27
N VAL A 111 -7.03 17.38 -13.50
CA VAL A 111 -5.70 17.76 -12.99
C VAL A 111 -5.76 17.86 -11.48
N ILE A 112 -4.93 17.06 -10.82
CA ILE A 112 -4.73 17.13 -9.37
C ILE A 112 -3.41 17.83 -9.03
N TYR A 113 -3.40 18.53 -7.90
CA TYR A 113 -2.19 18.85 -7.16
C TYR A 113 -2.02 17.83 -6.06
N GLU A 114 -0.90 17.14 -6.08
CA GLU A 114 -0.52 16.11 -5.11
C GLU A 114 0.68 16.60 -4.31
N ALA A 115 0.60 16.47 -2.98
CA ALA A 115 1.72 16.78 -2.09
C ALA A 115 1.83 15.76 -0.96
N LYS A 116 3.07 15.31 -0.72
CA LYS A 116 3.41 14.40 0.38
C LYS A 116 4.85 14.58 0.83
N ASP A 117 5.14 14.18 2.05
CA ASP A 117 6.50 14.17 2.58
C ASP A 117 7.29 12.96 2.07
N GLY A 118 8.60 13.10 2.11
CA GLY A 118 9.53 12.09 1.63
C GLY A 118 10.06 12.40 0.22
N LYS A 119 11.32 12.05 0.01
CA LYS A 119 11.96 12.20 -1.29
C LYS A 119 11.38 11.19 -2.27
N TYR A 120 11.17 11.61 -3.52
CA TYR A 120 10.63 10.75 -4.57
C TYR A 120 11.47 9.48 -4.76
N GLY A 121 10.82 8.31 -4.68
CA GLY A 121 11.47 7.01 -4.79
C GLY A 121 12.16 6.51 -3.51
N GLU A 122 12.19 7.32 -2.43
CA GLU A 122 12.77 6.97 -1.13
C GLU A 122 11.74 7.05 0.03
N ASP A 123 10.51 7.41 -0.27
CA ASP A 123 9.39 7.56 0.68
C ASP A 123 8.81 6.21 1.15
N GLY A 124 9.24 5.11 0.54
CA GLY A 124 8.77 3.76 0.85
C GLY A 124 7.42 3.41 0.22
N SER A 125 6.99 4.19 -0.77
CA SER A 125 5.78 3.88 -1.55
C SER A 125 5.86 2.49 -2.16
N GLU A 126 4.76 1.76 -2.11
CA GLU A 126 4.67 0.41 -2.67
C GLU A 126 3.26 0.14 -3.22
N THR A 127 3.17 -0.70 -4.23
CA THR A 127 1.89 -1.18 -4.75
C THR A 127 1.35 -2.35 -3.92
N LEU A 128 0.03 -2.56 -3.97
CA LEU A 128 -0.60 -3.68 -3.29
C LEU A 128 -0.09 -5.03 -3.80
N ASP A 129 0.21 -5.12 -5.10
CA ASP A 129 0.75 -6.34 -5.71
C ASP A 129 2.18 -6.63 -5.23
N GLU A 130 3.03 -5.60 -5.13
CA GLU A 130 4.38 -5.73 -4.55
C GLU A 130 4.32 -6.15 -3.08
N TYR A 131 3.41 -5.57 -2.32
CA TYR A 131 3.19 -5.94 -0.91
C TYR A 131 2.75 -7.40 -0.78
N LYS A 132 1.74 -7.83 -1.54
CA LYS A 132 1.28 -9.23 -1.56
C LYS A 132 2.37 -10.20 -2.02
N ALA A 133 3.17 -9.81 -3.01
CA ALA A 133 4.30 -10.62 -3.47
C ALA A 133 5.39 -10.78 -2.40
N LYS A 134 5.68 -9.72 -1.62
CA LYS A 134 6.60 -9.80 -0.47
C LYS A 134 6.06 -10.75 0.60
N LEU A 135 4.78 -10.62 0.97
CA LEU A 135 4.14 -11.53 1.93
C LEU A 135 4.20 -12.99 1.48
N SER A 136 3.96 -13.27 0.20
CA SER A 136 4.03 -14.63 -0.33
C SER A 136 5.46 -15.17 -0.38
N GLN A 137 6.47 -14.32 -0.60
CA GLN A 137 7.88 -14.69 -0.52
C GLN A 137 8.32 -14.92 0.92
N ASP A 138 7.85 -14.11 1.87
CA ASP A 138 8.13 -14.29 3.29
C ASP A 138 7.44 -15.55 3.83
N THR A 139 6.21 -15.84 3.38
CA THR A 139 5.54 -17.12 3.69
C THR A 139 6.21 -18.30 2.99
N SER A 140 6.82 -18.14 1.82
CA SER A 140 7.57 -19.19 1.16
C SER A 140 8.97 -19.40 1.77
N LYS A 141 9.58 -18.36 2.34
CA LYS A 141 10.79 -18.46 3.18
C LYS A 141 10.47 -19.03 4.56
N ALA A 142 9.27 -18.77 5.07
CA ALA A 142 8.65 -19.41 6.23
C ALA A 142 7.91 -20.70 5.84
N SER A 143 8.11 -21.28 4.66
CA SER A 143 7.78 -22.67 4.40
C SER A 143 8.74 -23.46 5.30
N PHE A 144 8.29 -23.68 6.52
CA PHE A 144 8.94 -24.55 7.46
C PHE A 144 9.20 -25.86 6.73
N SER A 145 10.46 -26.21 6.53
CA SER A 145 10.76 -27.51 5.99
C SER A 145 10.04 -28.52 6.88
N ASN A 146 9.32 -29.44 6.29
CA ASN A 146 8.61 -30.51 7.03
C ASN A 146 9.59 -31.47 7.73
N SER A 147 10.83 -31.05 7.97
CA SER A 147 11.81 -31.81 8.74
C SER A 147 11.49 -31.66 10.24
N LEU A 148 11.40 -32.78 10.93
CA LEU A 148 11.08 -32.83 12.37
C LEU A 148 11.99 -31.93 13.21
N GLY A 149 13.26 -31.72 12.80
CA GLY A 149 14.21 -30.87 13.45
C GLY A 149 13.89 -29.38 13.39
N ASP A 150 13.35 -28.91 12.26
CA ASP A 150 12.98 -27.50 12.09
C ASP A 150 11.66 -27.20 12.81
N LEU A 151 10.72 -28.14 12.77
CA LEU A 151 9.45 -28.02 13.50
C LEU A 151 9.71 -27.91 15.02
N LYS A 152 10.61 -28.73 15.54
CA LYS A 152 10.98 -28.69 16.96
C LYS A 152 11.54 -27.32 17.36
N LYS A 153 12.50 -26.77 16.59
CA LYS A 153 13.05 -25.44 16.84
C LYS A 153 11.99 -24.33 16.80
N ASN A 154 11.06 -24.43 15.86
CA ASN A 154 9.98 -23.47 15.71
C ASN A 154 9.01 -23.51 16.89
N ILE A 155 8.71 -24.71 17.39
CA ILE A 155 7.91 -24.89 18.61
C ILE A 155 8.64 -24.31 19.83
N GLU A 156 9.95 -24.62 20.00
CA GLU A 156 10.77 -24.06 21.08
C GLU A 156 10.82 -22.53 21.05
N TYR A 157 10.94 -21.93 19.86
CA TYR A 157 10.93 -20.49 19.68
C TYR A 157 9.58 -19.87 20.08
N LEU A 158 8.47 -20.48 19.60
CA LEU A 158 7.12 -20.01 19.94
C LEU A 158 6.85 -20.09 21.46
N ILE A 159 7.25 -21.18 22.10
CA ILE A 159 7.16 -21.35 23.56
C ILE A 159 8.00 -20.27 24.27
N GLY A 160 9.19 -19.98 23.76
CA GLY A 160 10.04 -18.92 24.31
C GLY A 160 9.39 -17.55 24.27
N MET A 161 8.72 -17.21 23.17
CA MET A 161 7.97 -15.96 23.03
C MET A 161 6.78 -15.88 24.00
N GLU A 162 5.97 -16.95 24.09
CA GLU A 162 4.81 -16.97 24.97
C GLU A 162 5.20 -16.92 26.46
N ARG A 163 6.33 -17.52 26.85
CA ARG A 163 6.89 -17.36 28.20
C ARG A 163 7.24 -15.91 28.52
N GLN A 164 7.84 -15.19 27.59
CA GLN A 164 8.19 -13.77 27.77
C GLN A 164 6.95 -12.87 27.89
N SER A 165 5.87 -13.23 27.22
CA SER A 165 4.61 -12.50 27.27
C SER A 165 3.72 -12.86 28.46
N GLY A 166 4.06 -13.92 29.22
CA GLY A 166 3.26 -14.43 30.33
C GLY A 166 2.02 -15.26 29.92
N SER A 167 1.96 -15.69 28.66
CA SER A 167 0.77 -16.34 28.06
C SER A 167 0.91 -17.87 27.94
N MET A 168 1.58 -18.53 28.88
CA MET A 168 1.87 -19.98 28.82
C MET A 168 0.64 -20.90 28.74
N ASP A 169 -0.50 -20.45 29.28
CA ASP A 169 -1.73 -21.26 29.31
C ASP A 169 -2.38 -21.46 27.92
N VAL A 170 -1.86 -20.80 26.90
CA VAL A 170 -2.41 -20.83 25.53
C VAL A 170 -1.73 -21.87 24.65
N ILE A 171 -0.59 -22.43 25.07
CA ILE A 171 0.22 -23.34 24.24
C ILE A 171 -0.42 -24.72 24.19
N SER A 172 -1.16 -24.96 23.15
CA SER A 172 -1.74 -26.28 22.81
C SER A 172 -1.28 -26.71 21.40
N PRO A 173 -1.32 -28.01 21.06
CA PRO A 173 -1.02 -28.46 19.70
C PRO A 173 -1.82 -27.73 18.62
N ILE A 174 -3.09 -27.42 18.91
CA ILE A 174 -3.98 -26.66 18.00
C ILE A 174 -3.47 -25.23 17.84
N TYR A 175 -3.08 -24.57 18.92
CA TYR A 175 -2.50 -23.23 18.90
C TYR A 175 -1.23 -23.21 18.06
N VAL A 176 -0.29 -24.13 18.34
CA VAL A 176 0.99 -24.25 17.62
C VAL A 176 0.77 -24.54 16.14
N SER A 177 -0.14 -25.46 15.80
CA SER A 177 -0.51 -25.78 14.42
C SER A 177 -0.99 -24.54 13.65
N ARG A 178 -1.82 -23.70 14.26
CA ARG A 178 -2.32 -22.45 13.68
C ARG A 178 -1.23 -21.40 13.53
N MET A 179 -0.43 -21.21 14.57
CA MET A 179 0.63 -20.19 14.57
C MET A 179 1.77 -20.51 13.58
N LEU A 180 2.12 -21.78 13.46
CA LEU A 180 3.19 -22.23 12.55
C LEU A 180 2.69 -22.64 11.15
N ASN A 181 1.37 -22.65 10.94
CA ASN A 181 0.71 -23.10 9.70
C ASN A 181 1.19 -24.49 9.24
N VAL A 182 1.25 -25.45 10.17
CA VAL A 182 1.67 -26.83 9.94
C VAL A 182 0.57 -27.80 10.33
N PRO A 183 0.47 -29.00 9.72
CA PRO A 183 -0.54 -29.99 10.04
C PRO A 183 -0.54 -30.37 11.53
N LEU A 184 -1.71 -30.43 12.14
CA LEU A 184 -1.89 -30.72 13.57
C LEU A 184 -1.23 -32.03 14.00
N GLU A 185 -1.38 -33.09 13.20
CA GLU A 185 -0.78 -34.40 13.45
C GLU A 185 0.76 -34.33 13.61
N GLY A 186 1.43 -33.53 12.76
CA GLY A 186 2.86 -33.30 12.84
C GLY A 186 3.28 -32.58 14.12
N VAL A 187 2.46 -31.60 14.55
CA VAL A 187 2.70 -30.83 15.78
C VAL A 187 2.48 -31.73 17.01
N GLU A 188 1.39 -32.49 17.09
CA GLU A 188 1.10 -33.38 18.19
C GLU A 188 2.23 -34.42 18.40
N LYS A 189 2.71 -35.00 17.29
CA LYS A 189 3.83 -35.92 17.34
C LYS A 189 5.11 -35.23 17.85
N CYS A 190 5.43 -34.07 17.32
CA CYS A 190 6.65 -33.33 17.69
C CYS A 190 6.59 -32.87 19.16
N MET A 191 5.48 -32.32 19.63
CA MET A 191 5.31 -31.86 21.00
C MET A 191 5.39 -33.03 21.98
N LYS A 192 4.81 -34.19 21.65
CA LYS A 192 4.93 -35.40 22.45
C LYS A 192 6.39 -35.90 22.56
N GLU A 193 7.17 -35.83 21.47
CA GLU A 193 8.61 -36.15 21.47
C GLU A 193 9.44 -35.14 22.28
N MET A 194 8.96 -33.92 22.45
CA MET A 194 9.56 -32.88 23.28
C MET A 194 9.15 -32.97 24.75
N GLY A 195 8.20 -33.83 25.10
CA GLY A 195 7.68 -33.97 26.46
C GLY A 195 6.72 -32.84 26.87
N LEU A 196 6.04 -32.26 25.90
CA LEU A 196 5.05 -31.19 26.04
C LEU A 196 3.62 -31.74 25.90
#